data_16f2006348647b3d4dae6d96fa31a89c
#
_entry.id   16f2006348647b3d4dae6d96fa31a89c
#
_cell.length_a   1.000
_cell.length_b   1.000
_cell.length_c   1.000
_cell.angle_alpha   90.00
_cell.angle_beta   90.00
_cell.angle_gamma   90.00
#
_symmetry.space_group_name_H-M   'P 1'
#
loop_
_entity.id
_entity.type
_entity.pdbx_description
1 polymer ?
#
loop_
_entity_poly.entity_id
_entity_poly.type
_entity_poly.pdbx_seq_one_letter_code
_entity_poly.pdbx_strand_id
1 'polypeptide(L)'
;MRSSYIENRYGEILKTFVIALKPLVAVEVGVLDGYSTIHLAAGIKVLREVFGMFSTLESYDLFEDYEYKHGEKEKVQEYLTGYGLDKFVLLKKGCAFEVYKNYEDGSIDLLHFDISNDGKVLEHLMETWHNKIRAGGVILFEGGSPERDEIEWMKKYNKKSIRKVLKENEIINNEYTWVVYPHYPSLTVLFKKGGCSSCELQ
;
A
#
# COMPACT_ATOMS: atom_id res chain seq x y z
N MET A 1 2.01 8.82 -17.45
CA MET A 1 1.77 8.05 -16.21
C MET A 1 0.76 8.82 -15.37
N ARG A 2 -0.39 8.21 -15.06
CA ARG A 2 -1.45 8.82 -14.25
C ARG A 2 -1.27 8.38 -12.80
N SER A 3 -1.39 9.27 -11.84
CA SER A 3 -1.47 8.96 -10.41
C SER A 3 -1.95 10.16 -9.63
N SER A 4 -2.73 9.94 -8.60
CA SER A 4 -3.12 10.95 -7.62
C SER A 4 -1.93 11.46 -6.79
N TYR A 5 -0.88 10.65 -6.65
CA TYR A 5 0.31 10.96 -5.84
C TYR A 5 1.29 11.94 -6.48
N ILE A 6 1.16 12.26 -7.79
CA ILE A 6 2.11 13.10 -8.49
C ILE A 6 2.14 14.53 -7.92
N GLU A 7 0.97 15.10 -7.65
CA GLU A 7 0.83 16.49 -7.22
C GLU A 7 1.59 16.79 -5.91
N ASN A 8 1.61 15.84 -4.98
CA ASN A 8 2.27 15.97 -3.67
C ASN A 8 3.57 15.17 -3.55
N ARG A 9 4.05 14.61 -4.65
CA ARG A 9 5.28 13.82 -4.69
C ARG A 9 5.27 12.66 -3.67
N TYR A 10 4.13 12.05 -3.42
CA TYR A 10 4.02 10.95 -2.45
C TYR A 10 4.85 9.73 -2.85
N GLY A 11 5.25 9.61 -4.10
CA GLY A 11 6.22 8.60 -4.51
C GLY A 11 7.52 8.64 -3.69
N GLU A 12 8.04 9.84 -3.39
CA GLU A 12 9.24 9.96 -2.54
C GLU A 12 8.97 9.52 -1.10
N ILE A 13 7.75 9.73 -0.58
CA ILE A 13 7.35 9.23 0.73
C ILE A 13 7.30 7.70 0.71
N LEU A 14 6.68 7.09 -0.31
CA LEU A 14 6.62 5.62 -0.46
C LEU A 14 8.03 5.00 -0.50
N LYS A 15 8.93 5.55 -1.31
CA LYS A 15 10.34 5.15 -1.37
C LYS A 15 11.03 5.28 -0.02
N THR A 16 10.79 6.38 0.70
CA THR A 16 11.38 6.61 2.02
C THR A 16 10.89 5.60 3.04
N PHE A 17 9.60 5.24 3.03
CA PHE A 17 9.08 4.16 3.87
C PHE A 17 9.79 2.84 3.61
N VAL A 18 9.98 2.44 2.34
CA VAL A 18 10.72 1.22 2.02
C VAL A 18 12.13 1.26 2.61
N ILE A 19 12.86 2.37 2.41
CA ILE A 19 14.25 2.50 2.90
C ILE A 19 14.31 2.49 4.44
N ALA A 20 13.38 3.17 5.10
CA ALA A 20 13.36 3.31 6.56
C ALA A 20 12.93 2.01 7.26
N LEU A 21 11.89 1.34 6.74
CA LEU A 21 11.33 0.13 7.32
C LEU A 21 12.14 -1.12 6.99
N LYS A 22 12.90 -1.10 5.89
CA LYS A 22 13.72 -2.23 5.42
C LYS A 22 12.92 -3.53 5.32
N PRO A 23 11.76 -3.54 4.62
CA PRO A 23 10.95 -4.74 4.49
C PRO A 23 11.73 -5.84 3.77
N LEU A 24 11.58 -7.10 4.21
CA LEU A 24 12.00 -8.26 3.44
C LEU A 24 10.95 -8.59 2.38
N VAL A 25 9.67 -8.53 2.77
CA VAL A 25 8.52 -8.75 1.88
C VAL A 25 7.67 -7.49 1.82
N ALA A 26 7.67 -6.84 0.67
CA ALA A 26 6.78 -5.74 0.34
C ALA A 26 5.76 -6.18 -0.72
N VAL A 27 4.52 -5.76 -0.54
CA VAL A 27 3.42 -6.04 -1.46
C VAL A 27 2.74 -4.74 -1.83
N GLU A 28 2.41 -4.58 -3.10
CA GLU A 28 1.58 -3.50 -3.61
C GLU A 28 0.33 -4.09 -4.27
N VAL A 29 -0.82 -3.48 -4.00
CA VAL A 29 -2.10 -3.82 -4.62
C VAL A 29 -2.73 -2.54 -5.16
N GLY A 30 -2.90 -2.49 -6.48
CA GLY A 30 -3.26 -1.28 -7.21
C GLY A 30 -2.02 -0.60 -7.81
N VAL A 31 -1.77 -0.86 -9.09
CA VAL A 31 -0.57 -0.39 -9.83
C VAL A 31 -0.93 0.77 -10.77
N LEU A 32 -2.07 0.68 -11.45
CA LEU A 32 -2.49 1.59 -12.51
C LEU A 32 -1.36 1.78 -13.56
N ASP A 33 -0.81 2.99 -13.69
CA ASP A 33 0.28 3.30 -14.62
C ASP A 33 1.69 3.11 -14.01
N GLY A 34 1.80 2.57 -12.77
CA GLY A 34 3.06 2.20 -12.13
C GLY A 34 3.81 3.31 -11.41
N TYR A 35 3.18 4.45 -11.12
CA TYR A 35 3.87 5.55 -10.41
C TYR A 35 4.36 5.12 -9.03
N SER A 36 3.48 4.59 -8.19
CA SER A 36 3.84 4.07 -6.86
C SER A 36 4.83 2.91 -6.95
N THR A 37 4.60 1.99 -7.89
CA THR A 37 5.46 0.84 -8.16
C THR A 37 6.91 1.23 -8.41
N ILE A 38 7.15 2.26 -9.24
CA ILE A 38 8.49 2.79 -9.54
C ILE A 38 9.18 3.28 -8.28
N HIS A 39 8.47 4.01 -7.43
CA HIS A 39 9.05 4.56 -6.19
C HIS A 39 9.31 3.47 -5.15
N LEU A 40 8.40 2.52 -4.99
CA LEU A 40 8.60 1.36 -4.12
C LEU A 40 9.79 0.52 -4.60
N ALA A 41 9.85 0.19 -5.90
CA ALA A 41 10.95 -0.56 -6.51
C ALA A 41 12.30 0.18 -6.39
N ALA A 42 12.31 1.52 -6.50
CA ALA A 42 13.50 2.32 -6.27
C ALA A 42 13.98 2.22 -4.80
N GLY A 43 13.07 2.12 -3.84
CA GLY A 43 13.39 1.83 -2.45
C GLY A 43 14.01 0.43 -2.29
N ILE A 44 13.40 -0.60 -2.90
CA ILE A 44 13.93 -1.98 -2.89
C ILE A 44 15.33 -2.04 -3.53
N LYS A 45 15.55 -1.30 -4.64
CA LYS A 45 16.88 -1.19 -5.25
C LYS A 45 17.93 -0.68 -4.25
N VAL A 46 17.61 0.37 -3.49
CA VAL A 46 18.52 0.89 -2.46
C VAL A 46 18.78 -0.17 -1.38
N LEU A 47 17.77 -0.90 -0.93
CA LEU A 47 17.96 -1.96 0.06
C LEU A 47 18.89 -3.05 -0.45
N ARG A 48 18.75 -3.47 -1.70
CA ARG A 48 19.57 -4.54 -2.29
C ARG A 48 20.98 -4.09 -2.65
N GLU A 49 21.12 -2.91 -3.28
CA GLU A 49 22.41 -2.46 -3.81
C GLU A 49 23.29 -1.74 -2.75
N VAL A 50 22.67 -1.03 -1.79
CA VAL A 50 23.39 -0.26 -0.77
C VAL A 50 23.51 -1.04 0.54
N PHE A 51 22.43 -1.71 0.97
CA PHE A 51 22.40 -2.40 2.25
C PHE A 51 22.60 -3.92 2.14
N GLY A 52 22.69 -4.49 0.93
CA GLY A 52 22.89 -5.93 0.72
C GLY A 52 21.70 -6.80 1.16
N MET A 53 20.50 -6.23 1.27
CA MET A 53 19.31 -6.94 1.74
C MET A 53 18.59 -7.66 0.60
N PHE A 54 18.11 -8.87 0.86
CA PHE A 54 17.29 -9.64 -0.09
C PHE A 54 15.79 -9.28 0.07
N SER A 55 15.47 -8.03 -0.22
CA SER A 55 14.09 -7.54 -0.20
C SER A 55 13.37 -7.87 -1.50
N THR A 56 12.07 -8.18 -1.42
CA THR A 56 11.20 -8.44 -2.57
C THR A 56 10.05 -7.45 -2.60
N LEU A 57 9.59 -7.10 -3.82
CA LEU A 57 8.35 -6.36 -4.05
C LEU A 57 7.50 -7.13 -5.05
N GLU A 58 6.28 -7.44 -4.69
CA GLU A 58 5.27 -7.99 -5.58
C GLU A 58 4.15 -6.96 -5.76
N SER A 59 3.88 -6.58 -7.01
CA SER A 59 2.87 -5.56 -7.35
C SER A 59 1.75 -6.18 -8.17
N TYR A 60 0.53 -6.09 -7.64
CA TYR A 60 -0.67 -6.70 -8.22
C TYR A 60 -1.66 -5.66 -8.74
N ASP A 61 -2.20 -5.94 -9.91
CA ASP A 61 -3.33 -5.21 -10.49
C ASP A 61 -4.12 -6.15 -11.41
N LEU A 62 -5.34 -5.82 -11.72
CA LEU A 62 -6.12 -6.48 -12.77
C LEU A 62 -5.63 -6.07 -14.16
N PHE A 63 -5.00 -4.89 -14.27
CA PHE A 63 -4.56 -4.31 -15.53
C PHE A 63 -5.69 -4.30 -16.58
N GLU A 64 -5.45 -4.81 -17.77
CA GLU A 64 -6.41 -4.84 -18.89
C GLU A 64 -7.66 -5.70 -18.60
N ASP A 65 -7.61 -6.56 -17.58
CA ASP A 65 -8.76 -7.37 -17.18
C ASP A 65 -9.81 -6.55 -16.38
N TYR A 66 -9.49 -5.30 -16.02
CA TYR A 66 -10.42 -4.38 -15.38
C TYR A 66 -11.11 -3.51 -16.43
N GLU A 67 -12.43 -3.58 -16.51
CA GLU A 67 -13.24 -2.93 -17.56
C GLU A 67 -13.27 -1.39 -17.50
N TYR A 68 -12.87 -0.80 -16.35
CA TYR A 68 -12.87 0.66 -16.17
C TYR A 68 -11.45 1.24 -16.35
N LYS A 69 -11.12 2.28 -15.58
CA LYS A 69 -9.81 2.93 -15.63
C LYS A 69 -8.71 1.98 -15.13
N HIS A 70 -7.89 1.50 -16.03
CA HIS A 70 -6.77 0.59 -15.76
C HIS A 70 -5.46 1.07 -16.39
N GLY A 71 -4.35 0.51 -15.95
CA GLY A 71 -3.05 0.57 -16.61
C GLY A 71 -2.85 -0.63 -17.54
N GLU A 72 -1.86 -0.55 -18.40
CA GLU A 72 -1.43 -1.66 -19.26
C GLU A 72 -0.16 -2.28 -18.66
N LYS A 73 -0.21 -3.58 -18.38
CA LYS A 73 0.91 -4.27 -17.72
C LYS A 73 2.22 -4.13 -18.48
N GLU A 74 2.17 -4.28 -19.77
CA GLU A 74 3.35 -4.15 -20.65
C GLU A 74 3.97 -2.76 -20.57
N LYS A 75 3.16 -1.70 -20.58
CA LYS A 75 3.65 -0.32 -20.42
C LYS A 75 4.30 -0.07 -19.06
N VAL A 76 3.72 -0.61 -18.00
CA VAL A 76 4.34 -0.52 -16.67
C VAL A 76 5.68 -1.24 -16.65
N GLN A 77 5.76 -2.42 -17.28
CA GLN A 77 7.02 -3.17 -17.43
C GLN A 77 8.06 -2.39 -18.23
N GLU A 78 7.66 -1.73 -19.33
CA GLU A 78 8.55 -0.87 -20.12
C GLU A 78 9.10 0.31 -19.30
N TYR A 79 8.25 0.97 -18.48
CA TYR A 79 8.72 2.03 -17.59
C TYR A 79 9.71 1.51 -16.55
N LEU A 80 9.43 0.38 -15.91
CA LEU A 80 10.34 -0.23 -14.94
C LEU A 80 11.69 -0.56 -15.59
N THR A 81 11.68 -1.13 -16.78
CA THR A 81 12.90 -1.41 -17.55
C THR A 81 13.65 -0.14 -17.90
N GLY A 82 12.96 0.90 -18.37
CA GLY A 82 13.55 2.20 -18.71
C GLY A 82 14.22 2.90 -17.52
N TYR A 83 13.72 2.68 -16.30
CA TYR A 83 14.33 3.16 -15.05
C TYR A 83 15.35 2.18 -14.43
N GLY A 84 15.57 1.00 -15.03
CA GLY A 84 16.44 -0.05 -14.48
C GLY A 84 15.93 -0.62 -13.16
N LEU A 85 14.60 -0.78 -13.05
CA LEU A 85 13.90 -1.25 -11.84
C LEU A 85 13.20 -2.59 -12.01
N ASP A 86 13.16 -3.14 -13.22
CA ASP A 86 12.47 -4.37 -13.58
C ASP A 86 12.88 -5.59 -12.74
N LYS A 87 14.13 -5.67 -12.32
CA LYS A 87 14.64 -6.76 -11.46
C LYS A 87 14.38 -6.59 -9.95
N PHE A 88 13.73 -5.50 -9.55
CA PHE A 88 13.44 -5.19 -8.14
C PHE A 88 11.96 -5.32 -7.79
N VAL A 89 11.12 -5.66 -8.76
CA VAL A 89 9.68 -5.84 -8.60
C VAL A 89 9.17 -6.96 -9.50
N LEU A 90 8.20 -7.71 -9.01
CA LEU A 90 7.45 -8.70 -9.79
C LEU A 90 6.04 -8.17 -10.06
N LEU A 91 5.76 -7.77 -11.31
CA LEU A 91 4.41 -7.40 -11.74
C LEU A 91 3.56 -8.65 -11.98
N LYS A 92 2.43 -8.73 -11.29
CA LYS A 92 1.51 -9.86 -11.36
C LYS A 92 0.09 -9.39 -11.63
N LYS A 93 -0.65 -10.11 -12.48
CA LYS A 93 -2.11 -9.97 -12.55
C LYS A 93 -2.73 -10.63 -11.32
N GLY A 94 -3.70 -9.93 -10.68
CA GLY A 94 -4.40 -10.49 -9.55
C GLY A 94 -5.44 -9.54 -8.98
N CYS A 95 -6.53 -10.13 -8.51
CA CYS A 95 -7.62 -9.40 -7.86
C CYS A 95 -7.26 -9.09 -6.40
N ALA A 96 -7.37 -7.83 -5.99
CA ALA A 96 -7.12 -7.37 -4.62
C ALA A 96 -7.88 -8.17 -3.54
N PHE A 97 -9.05 -8.68 -3.92
CA PHE A 97 -9.94 -9.47 -3.05
C PHE A 97 -9.58 -10.96 -2.99
N GLU A 98 -8.54 -11.41 -3.69
CA GLU A 98 -8.14 -12.82 -3.77
C GLU A 98 -6.66 -13.04 -3.46
N VAL A 99 -5.77 -12.10 -3.89
CA VAL A 99 -4.31 -12.33 -3.83
C VAL A 99 -3.76 -12.41 -2.40
N TYR A 100 -4.46 -11.93 -1.38
CA TYR A 100 -4.07 -12.12 0.02
C TYR A 100 -3.92 -13.61 0.40
N LYS A 101 -4.63 -14.50 -0.29
CA LYS A 101 -4.58 -15.95 -0.07
C LYS A 101 -3.22 -16.58 -0.43
N ASN A 102 -2.40 -15.85 -1.19
CA ASN A 102 -1.06 -16.30 -1.58
C ASN A 102 -0.01 -16.09 -0.47
N TYR A 103 -0.40 -15.43 0.63
CA TYR A 103 0.51 -15.08 1.71
C TYR A 103 0.15 -15.81 2.99
N GLU A 104 1.18 -16.28 3.70
CA GLU A 104 1.02 -16.82 5.04
C GLU A 104 0.75 -15.68 6.06
N ASP A 105 0.16 -16.02 7.19
CA ASP A 105 -0.09 -15.07 8.25
C ASP A 105 1.25 -14.54 8.80
N GLY A 106 1.35 -13.23 9.00
CA GLY A 106 2.55 -12.59 9.50
C GLY A 106 3.73 -12.56 8.53
N SER A 107 3.52 -12.75 7.22
CA SER A 107 4.62 -12.81 6.24
C SER A 107 4.94 -11.48 5.56
N ILE A 108 4.06 -10.48 5.64
CA ILE A 108 4.23 -9.19 4.94
C ILE A 108 4.74 -8.12 5.90
N ASP A 109 5.84 -7.47 5.52
CA ASP A 109 6.44 -6.35 6.27
C ASP A 109 5.82 -5.01 5.90
N LEU A 110 5.55 -4.80 4.60
CA LEU A 110 4.99 -3.58 4.05
C LEU A 110 3.93 -3.90 3.01
N LEU A 111 2.71 -3.40 3.21
CA LEU A 111 1.63 -3.44 2.24
C LEU A 111 1.29 -2.03 1.78
N HIS A 112 1.38 -1.75 0.49
CA HIS A 112 0.79 -0.58 -0.15
C HIS A 112 -0.53 -0.99 -0.82
N PHE A 113 -1.65 -0.39 -0.41
CA PHE A 113 -2.97 -0.77 -0.89
C PHE A 113 -3.72 0.45 -1.43
N ASP A 114 -3.85 0.53 -2.76
CA ASP A 114 -4.41 1.69 -3.47
C ASP A 114 -5.27 1.24 -4.66
N ILE A 115 -6.46 0.69 -4.40
CA ILE A 115 -7.41 0.28 -5.44
C ILE A 115 -8.62 1.21 -5.54
N SER A 116 -9.01 1.83 -4.46
CA SER A 116 -10.14 2.76 -4.41
C SER A 116 -10.17 3.52 -3.09
N ASN A 117 -10.43 4.80 -3.15
CA ASN A 117 -10.64 5.64 -1.97
C ASN A 117 -12.05 5.40 -1.39
N ASP A 118 -12.22 4.32 -0.66
CA ASP A 118 -13.51 3.90 -0.08
C ASP A 118 -13.29 3.20 1.26
N GLY A 119 -13.98 3.64 2.30
CA GLY A 119 -13.93 3.01 3.61
C GLY A 119 -14.33 1.53 3.61
N LYS A 120 -15.21 1.10 2.69
CA LYS A 120 -15.52 -0.34 2.52
C LYS A 120 -14.33 -1.14 2.07
N VAL A 121 -13.46 -0.55 1.24
CA VAL A 121 -12.20 -1.19 0.83
C VAL A 121 -11.25 -1.32 2.00
N LEU A 122 -11.16 -0.30 2.87
CA LEU A 122 -10.36 -0.38 4.09
C LEU A 122 -10.91 -1.42 5.07
N GLU A 123 -12.24 -1.53 5.22
CA GLU A 123 -12.84 -2.60 6.03
C GLU A 123 -12.48 -3.98 5.51
N HIS A 124 -12.64 -4.21 4.21
CA HIS A 124 -12.27 -5.47 3.58
C HIS A 124 -10.77 -5.79 3.76
N LEU A 125 -9.91 -4.78 3.64
CA LEU A 125 -8.47 -4.93 3.90
C LEU A 125 -8.24 -5.42 5.35
N MET A 126 -8.93 -4.84 6.33
CA MET A 126 -8.81 -5.29 7.71
C MET A 126 -9.35 -6.71 7.93
N GLU A 127 -10.40 -7.11 7.23
CA GLU A 127 -10.96 -8.46 7.34
C GLU A 127 -10.07 -9.55 6.73
N THR A 128 -9.29 -9.21 5.69
CA THR A 128 -8.60 -10.22 4.87
C THR A 128 -7.07 -10.14 4.94
N TRP A 129 -6.49 -8.95 4.84
CA TRP A 129 -5.04 -8.75 4.81
C TRP A 129 -4.40 -8.56 6.17
N HIS A 130 -5.19 -8.14 7.17
CA HIS A 130 -4.69 -7.83 8.51
C HIS A 130 -3.81 -8.94 9.09
N ASN A 131 -4.24 -10.20 8.99
CA ASN A 131 -3.47 -11.34 9.49
C ASN A 131 -2.17 -11.59 8.69
N LYS A 132 -2.10 -11.14 7.43
CA LYS A 132 -0.92 -11.30 6.58
C LYS A 132 0.22 -10.36 6.97
N ILE A 133 -0.13 -9.22 7.59
CA ILE A 133 0.85 -8.25 8.08
C ILE A 133 1.49 -8.77 9.36
N ARG A 134 2.82 -8.81 9.40
CA ARG A 134 3.54 -9.21 10.62
C ARG A 134 3.37 -8.20 11.75
N ALA A 135 3.65 -8.62 12.97
CA ALA A 135 3.83 -7.71 14.10
C ALA A 135 4.93 -6.68 13.79
N GLY A 136 4.66 -5.39 13.97
CA GLY A 136 5.52 -4.29 13.56
C GLY A 136 5.54 -4.00 12.05
N GLY A 137 4.73 -4.68 11.24
CA GLY A 137 4.56 -4.38 9.83
C GLY A 137 3.71 -3.13 9.59
N VAL A 138 3.71 -2.62 8.36
CA VAL A 138 3.11 -1.34 8.00
C VAL A 138 2.18 -1.48 6.80
N ILE A 139 1.03 -0.81 6.85
CA ILE A 139 0.13 -0.64 5.72
C ILE A 139 0.13 0.82 5.30
N LEU A 140 0.30 1.08 4.02
CA LEU A 140 0.13 2.38 3.37
C LEU A 140 -1.17 2.35 2.56
N PHE A 141 -2.10 3.23 2.86
CA PHE A 141 -3.44 3.27 2.24
C PHE A 141 -3.76 4.68 1.76
N GLU A 142 -4.20 4.85 0.49
CA GLU A 142 -4.59 6.16 -0.04
C GLU A 142 -5.85 6.67 0.66
N GLY A 143 -5.83 7.94 1.07
CA GLY A 143 -6.98 8.61 1.67
C GLY A 143 -6.89 8.76 3.19
N GLY A 144 -8.02 9.14 3.81
CA GLY A 144 -8.19 9.25 5.26
C GLY A 144 -8.14 10.68 5.82
N SER A 145 -7.81 11.71 5.01
CA SER A 145 -7.99 13.09 5.45
C SER A 145 -9.47 13.50 5.36
N PRO A 146 -9.91 14.48 6.19
CA PRO A 146 -11.28 14.99 6.09
C PRO A 146 -11.61 15.51 4.68
N GLU A 147 -10.67 16.24 4.08
CA GLU A 147 -10.86 16.83 2.75
C GLU A 147 -11.02 15.75 1.68
N ARG A 148 -10.29 14.64 1.80
CA ARG A 148 -10.38 13.52 0.86
C ARG A 148 -11.71 12.77 0.96
N ASP A 149 -12.29 12.68 2.15
CA ASP A 149 -13.60 12.06 2.37
C ASP A 149 -14.77 12.94 1.85
N GLU A 150 -14.55 14.24 1.68
CA GLU A 150 -15.57 15.21 1.28
C GLU A 150 -15.60 15.54 -0.22
N ILE A 151 -14.70 14.96 -1.02
CA ILE A 151 -14.66 15.25 -2.46
C ILE A 151 -15.93 14.80 -3.17
N GLU A 152 -16.25 15.48 -4.28
CA GLU A 152 -17.47 15.22 -5.06
C GLU A 152 -17.61 13.75 -5.50
N TRP A 153 -16.53 13.12 -5.88
CA TRP A 153 -16.50 11.71 -6.25
C TRP A 153 -16.99 10.78 -5.13
N MET A 154 -16.57 11.01 -3.89
CA MET A 154 -17.00 10.24 -2.72
C MET A 154 -18.52 10.36 -2.52
N LYS A 155 -19.03 11.59 -2.61
CA LYS A 155 -20.47 11.89 -2.48
C LYS A 155 -21.29 11.30 -3.62
N LYS A 156 -20.83 11.50 -4.87
CA LYS A 156 -21.51 11.02 -6.08
C LYS A 156 -21.70 9.50 -6.08
N TYR A 157 -20.72 8.75 -5.62
CA TYR A 157 -20.74 7.28 -5.61
C TYR A 157 -21.10 6.70 -4.23
N ASN A 158 -21.56 7.53 -3.30
CA ASN A 158 -21.93 7.13 -1.93
C ASN A 158 -20.87 6.25 -1.26
N LYS A 159 -19.61 6.69 -1.36
CA LYS A 159 -18.47 6.00 -0.79
C LYS A 159 -18.43 6.19 0.72
N LYS A 160 -18.02 5.15 1.44
CA LYS A 160 -17.86 5.21 2.89
C LYS A 160 -16.64 6.04 3.26
N SER A 161 -16.77 6.90 4.28
CA SER A 161 -15.64 7.68 4.80
C SER A 161 -14.55 6.77 5.34
N ILE A 162 -13.32 6.95 4.83
CA ILE A 162 -12.12 6.24 5.32
C ILE A 162 -11.83 6.66 6.75
N ARG A 163 -11.92 7.97 7.05
CA ARG A 163 -11.69 8.51 8.38
C ARG A 163 -12.66 7.94 9.42
N LYS A 164 -13.91 7.67 9.03
CA LYS A 164 -14.87 7.02 9.91
C LYS A 164 -14.42 5.60 10.23
N VAL A 165 -14.01 4.84 9.24
CA VAL A 165 -13.50 3.46 9.44
C VAL A 165 -12.25 3.45 10.31
N LEU A 166 -11.29 4.37 10.09
CA LEU A 166 -10.09 4.49 10.94
C LEU A 166 -10.41 4.70 12.42
N LYS A 167 -11.51 5.38 12.72
CA LYS A 167 -11.92 5.64 14.11
C LYS A 167 -12.76 4.54 14.74
N GLU A 168 -13.55 3.81 13.94
CA GLU A 168 -14.59 2.91 14.44
C GLU A 168 -14.24 1.42 14.27
N ASN A 169 -13.28 1.06 13.39
CA ASN A 169 -12.93 -0.33 13.15
C ASN A 169 -12.15 -0.91 14.34
N GLU A 170 -12.67 -1.98 14.90
CA GLU A 170 -12.11 -2.62 16.11
C GLU A 170 -10.70 -3.17 15.90
N ILE A 171 -10.41 -3.78 14.74
CA ILE A 171 -9.08 -4.32 14.42
C ILE A 171 -8.07 -3.17 14.38
N ILE A 172 -8.41 -2.05 13.72
CA ILE A 172 -7.53 -0.89 13.65
C ILE A 172 -7.26 -0.34 15.06
N ASN A 173 -8.28 -0.16 15.86
CA ASN A 173 -8.15 0.43 17.20
C ASN A 173 -7.36 -0.45 18.16
N ASN A 174 -7.55 -1.77 18.08
CA ASN A 174 -6.89 -2.71 18.98
C ASN A 174 -5.44 -3.01 18.53
N GLU A 175 -5.19 -3.16 17.22
CA GLU A 175 -3.95 -3.73 16.73
C GLU A 175 -3.05 -2.78 15.96
N TYR A 176 -3.53 -1.56 15.65
CA TYR A 176 -2.74 -0.57 14.93
C TYR A 176 -2.63 0.76 15.68
N THR A 177 -1.55 1.48 15.42
CA THR A 177 -1.51 2.94 15.53
C THR A 177 -1.50 3.50 14.11
N TRP A 178 -2.08 4.68 13.91
CA TRP A 178 -2.15 5.24 12.57
C TRP A 178 -1.92 6.74 12.55
N VAL A 179 -1.43 7.21 11.41
CA VAL A 179 -1.26 8.62 11.10
C VAL A 179 -1.73 8.88 9.68
N VAL A 180 -2.28 10.07 9.44
CA VAL A 180 -2.69 10.52 8.11
C VAL A 180 -1.82 11.71 7.71
N TYR A 181 -1.12 11.59 6.58
CA TYR A 181 -0.54 12.71 5.87
C TYR A 181 -1.66 13.42 5.11
N PRO A 182 -2.05 14.66 5.51
CA PRO A 182 -3.34 15.22 5.11
C PRO A 182 -3.38 15.79 3.70
N HIS A 183 -2.24 16.19 3.13
CA HIS A 183 -2.21 16.82 1.80
C HIS A 183 -2.80 15.87 0.74
N TYR A 184 -3.69 16.43 -0.09
CA TYR A 184 -4.34 15.67 -1.15
C TYR A 184 -3.33 14.91 -2.04
N PRO A 185 -3.52 13.62 -2.35
CA PRO A 185 -4.72 12.79 -2.10
C PRO A 185 -4.83 12.22 -0.69
N SER A 186 -3.95 12.58 0.22
CA SER A 186 -3.72 12.02 1.56
C SER A 186 -3.24 10.56 1.56
N LEU A 187 -2.47 10.23 2.59
CA LEU A 187 -1.93 8.89 2.78
C LEU A 187 -2.08 8.50 4.25
N THR A 188 -2.79 7.42 4.49
CA THR A 188 -2.88 6.79 5.81
C THR A 188 -1.78 5.77 5.96
N VAL A 189 -1.07 5.83 7.07
CA VAL A 189 -0.07 4.84 7.49
C VAL A 189 -0.56 4.15 8.74
N LEU A 190 -0.73 2.84 8.67
CA LEU A 190 -1.12 2.01 9.82
C LEU A 190 0.09 1.17 10.22
N PHE A 191 0.52 1.31 11.47
CA PHE A 191 1.61 0.54 12.07
C PHE A 191 1.00 -0.57 12.92
N LYS A 192 1.19 -1.83 12.55
CA LYS A 192 0.73 -2.96 13.34
C LYS A 192 1.53 -3.04 14.64
N LYS A 193 0.84 -3.07 15.77
CA LYS A 193 1.50 -3.16 17.08
C LYS A 193 2.33 -4.44 17.14
N GLY A 194 3.53 -4.35 17.66
CA GLY A 194 4.33 -5.53 17.98
C GLY A 194 3.64 -6.30 19.09
N GLY A 195 3.54 -7.61 18.96
CA GLY A 195 3.14 -8.44 20.11
C GLY A 195 4.21 -8.33 21.16
N CYS A 196 4.09 -7.37 22.05
CA CYS A 196 4.89 -7.33 23.27
C CYS A 196 4.33 -8.39 24.21
N SER A 197 4.86 -9.62 24.10
CA SER A 197 4.81 -10.53 25.23
C SER A 197 5.64 -9.89 26.34
N SER A 198 4.95 -9.25 27.31
CA SER A 198 5.45 -8.86 28.61
C SER A 198 6.91 -8.34 28.68
N CYS A 199 7.14 -7.08 28.24
CA CYS A 199 8.10 -6.25 28.93
C CYS A 199 7.36 -5.56 30.10
N GLU A 200 7.16 -6.25 31.19
CA GLU A 200 7.02 -5.61 32.49
C GLU A 200 8.36 -4.90 32.74
N LEU A 201 8.31 -3.58 32.66
CA LEU A 201 9.41 -2.74 33.16
C LEU A 201 9.52 -3.02 34.66
N GLN A 202 10.51 -3.80 35.06
CA GLN A 202 11.03 -3.85 36.41
C GLN A 202 11.83 -2.60 36.74
#